data_3f48965813a1f71ee3377a4959654760
#
_entry.id   3f48965813a1f71ee3377a4959654760
#
_cell.length_a   1.000
_cell.length_b   1.000
_cell.length_c   1.000
_cell.angle_alpha   90.00
_cell.angle_beta   90.00
_cell.angle_gamma   90.00
#
_symmetry.space_group_name_H-M   'P 1'
#
loop_
_entity.id
_entity.type
_entity.pdbx_description
1 polymer ?
#
loop_
_entity_poly.entity_id
_entity_poly.type
_entity_poly.pdbx_seq_one_letter_code
_entity_poly.pdbx_strand_id
1 'polypeptide(L)'
;KEIQKAQINEVLPQKYIDTLIRMGITIHEGTTPPIVNGIYLANPTILLASTVVGDIIGNTFSDIKVKLTDQDNTNFGIKLYGKKLLGENDTSIVTAISGSGNNFTVYGKVKASATPTNYAIFAIVISGTLSADGIVNYQDALINIDNSKGATYFIPEGTGRLIKDGNNLASTTSFF
;
A
#
# COMPACT_ATOMS: atom_id res chain seq x y z
N LYS A 1 5.96 -13.37 -16.06
CA LYS A 1 5.78 -11.92 -16.32
C LYS A 1 4.33 -11.58 -16.64
N GLU A 2 3.66 -12.32 -17.55
CA GLU A 2 2.24 -12.06 -17.90
C GLU A 2 1.30 -12.33 -16.74
N ILE A 3 1.48 -13.44 -16.00
CA ILE A 3 0.66 -13.77 -14.82
C ILE A 3 0.76 -12.68 -13.77
N GLN A 4 1.99 -12.22 -13.46
CA GLN A 4 2.21 -11.14 -12.50
C GLN A 4 1.54 -9.84 -12.93
N LYS A 5 1.67 -9.47 -14.21
CA LYS A 5 1.02 -8.26 -14.75
C LYS A 5 -0.50 -8.34 -14.67
N ALA A 6 -1.08 -9.51 -14.94
CA ALA A 6 -2.51 -9.75 -14.80
C ALA A 6 -2.99 -9.57 -13.35
N GLN A 7 -2.25 -10.14 -12.39
CA GLN A 7 -2.55 -9.98 -10.95
C GLN A 7 -2.44 -8.52 -10.49
N ILE A 8 -1.39 -7.81 -10.89
CA ILE A 8 -1.24 -6.38 -10.57
C ILE A 8 -2.43 -5.59 -11.12
N ASN A 9 -2.84 -5.84 -12.36
CA ASN A 9 -3.98 -5.16 -12.97
C ASN A 9 -5.32 -5.53 -12.31
N GLU A 10 -5.47 -6.71 -11.74
CA GLU A 10 -6.63 -7.10 -10.94
C GLU A 10 -6.74 -6.28 -9.65
N VAL A 11 -5.60 -6.06 -8.98
CA VAL A 11 -5.54 -5.22 -7.77
C VAL A 11 -5.74 -3.76 -8.12
N LEU A 12 -5.01 -3.27 -9.11
CA LEU A 12 -4.89 -1.85 -9.43
C LEU A 12 -4.88 -1.66 -10.95
N PRO A 13 -5.99 -1.20 -11.55
CA PRO A 13 -6.05 -0.84 -12.95
C PRO A 13 -4.99 0.19 -13.34
N GLN A 14 -4.43 0.06 -14.55
CA GLN A 14 -3.29 0.86 -15.03
C GLN A 14 -3.48 2.37 -14.84
N LYS A 15 -4.70 2.90 -15.08
CA LYS A 15 -4.99 4.34 -14.89
C LYS A 15 -4.67 4.86 -13.50
N TYR A 16 -4.82 4.02 -12.47
CA TYR A 16 -4.52 4.37 -11.09
C TYR A 16 -3.03 4.22 -10.78
N ILE A 17 -2.35 3.21 -11.36
CA ILE A 17 -0.88 3.10 -11.31
C ILE A 17 -0.25 4.37 -11.85
N ASP A 18 -0.71 4.84 -13.01
CA ASP A 18 -0.21 6.09 -13.63
C ASP A 18 -0.44 7.30 -12.73
N THR A 19 -1.55 7.35 -12.00
CA THR A 19 -1.83 8.40 -11.02
C THR A 19 -0.84 8.35 -9.86
N LEU A 20 -0.61 7.17 -9.28
CA LEU A 20 0.33 7.01 -8.17
C LEU A 20 1.78 7.30 -8.59
N ILE A 21 2.17 6.93 -9.80
CA ILE A 21 3.50 7.28 -10.35
C ILE A 21 3.65 8.79 -10.48
N ARG A 22 2.63 9.50 -10.99
CA ARG A 22 2.65 10.98 -11.04
C ARG A 22 2.71 11.62 -9.66
N MET A 23 2.17 10.98 -8.63
CA MET A 23 2.29 11.42 -7.23
C MET A 23 3.69 11.17 -6.67
N GLY A 24 4.50 10.34 -7.30
CA GLY A 24 5.89 10.11 -6.93
C GLY A 24 6.17 8.78 -6.20
N ILE A 25 5.23 7.81 -6.24
CA ILE A 25 5.56 6.48 -5.72
C ILE A 25 6.61 5.81 -6.60
N THR A 26 7.54 5.13 -5.95
CA THR A 26 8.52 4.29 -6.64
C THR A 26 7.94 2.91 -6.85
N ILE A 27 7.79 2.49 -8.10
CA ILE A 27 7.36 1.13 -8.45
C ILE A 27 8.60 0.30 -8.81
N HIS A 28 8.83 -0.76 -8.06
CA HIS A 28 9.89 -1.73 -8.34
C HIS A 28 9.33 -2.90 -9.15
N GLU A 29 9.69 -2.92 -10.42
CA GLU A 29 9.32 -4.01 -11.32
C GLU A 29 10.26 -5.23 -11.15
N GLY A 30 9.84 -6.36 -11.66
CA GLY A 30 10.62 -7.59 -11.66
C GLY A 30 9.82 -8.79 -11.16
N THR A 31 10.32 -9.98 -11.48
CA THR A 31 9.65 -11.25 -11.15
C THR A 31 10.38 -12.05 -10.08
N THR A 32 11.36 -11.43 -9.43
CA THR A 32 12.19 -12.05 -8.36
C THR A 32 12.22 -11.15 -7.12
N PRO A 33 11.05 -10.80 -6.54
CA PRO A 33 11.01 -9.97 -5.33
C PRO A 33 11.70 -10.71 -4.17
N PRO A 34 12.30 -9.94 -3.22
CA PRO A 34 12.81 -10.54 -1.98
C PRO A 34 11.65 -11.12 -1.16
N ILE A 35 11.95 -12.00 -0.21
CA ILE A 35 10.95 -12.49 0.76
C ILE A 35 10.75 -11.39 1.82
N VAL A 36 9.60 -10.74 1.78
CA VAL A 36 9.26 -9.60 2.64
C VAL A 36 8.33 -9.98 3.80
N ASN A 37 8.18 -11.26 4.10
CA ASN A 37 7.39 -11.70 5.24
C ASN A 37 7.89 -11.05 6.52
N GLY A 38 7.02 -10.36 7.26
CA GLY A 38 7.39 -9.64 8.46
C GLY A 38 6.32 -8.66 8.93
N ILE A 39 6.60 -8.00 10.04
CA ILE A 39 5.79 -6.91 10.57
C ILE A 39 6.68 -5.67 10.60
N TYR A 40 6.16 -4.57 10.05
CA TYR A 40 6.89 -3.32 9.88
C TYR A 40 6.11 -2.16 10.49
N LEU A 41 6.82 -1.26 11.14
CA LEU A 41 6.29 -0.04 11.75
C LEU A 41 6.87 1.17 11.03
N ALA A 42 6.03 1.93 10.34
CA ALA A 42 6.37 3.25 9.81
C ALA A 42 6.02 4.33 10.85
N ASN A 43 7.02 5.07 11.30
CA ASN A 43 6.91 6.09 12.35
C ASN A 43 8.09 7.09 12.28
N PRO A 44 7.82 8.40 12.18
CA PRO A 44 6.51 9.00 11.86
C PRO A 44 6.12 8.80 10.40
N THR A 45 4.83 8.85 10.11
CA THR A 45 4.34 8.85 8.73
C THR A 45 4.04 10.27 8.26
N ILE A 46 4.44 10.61 7.04
CA ILE A 46 4.35 11.97 6.48
C ILE A 46 3.67 11.92 5.13
N LEU A 47 2.71 12.81 4.89
CA LEU A 47 2.05 12.99 3.59
C LEU A 47 3.05 13.58 2.59
N LEU A 48 3.42 12.79 1.58
CA LEU A 48 4.36 13.19 0.53
C LEU A 48 3.65 13.84 -0.67
N ALA A 49 2.49 13.29 -1.05
CA ALA A 49 1.66 13.82 -2.13
C ALA A 49 0.19 13.42 -1.92
N SER A 50 -0.73 14.22 -2.45
CA SER A 50 -2.17 13.95 -2.41
C SER A 50 -2.88 14.54 -3.63
N THR A 51 -3.95 13.87 -4.05
CA THR A 51 -4.94 14.42 -5.00
C THR A 51 -6.25 14.78 -4.30
N VAL A 52 -6.30 14.66 -2.97
CA VAL A 52 -7.47 15.02 -2.16
C VAL A 52 -7.44 16.51 -1.87
N VAL A 53 -8.55 17.20 -2.18
CA VAL A 53 -8.68 18.63 -1.92
C VAL A 53 -8.64 18.89 -0.42
N GLY A 54 -7.82 19.85 0.00
CA GLY A 54 -7.68 20.27 1.40
C GLY A 54 -6.57 19.53 2.17
N ASP A 55 -5.96 18.52 1.61
CA ASP A 55 -4.79 17.88 2.21
C ASP A 55 -3.58 18.84 2.19
N ILE A 56 -2.79 18.83 3.26
CA ILE A 56 -1.58 19.65 3.38
C ILE A 56 -0.36 18.74 3.34
N ILE A 57 0.46 18.89 2.31
CA ILE A 57 1.70 18.12 2.15
C ILE A 57 2.63 18.41 3.33
N GLY A 58 3.25 17.36 3.86
CA GLY A 58 4.09 17.41 5.05
C GLY A 58 3.36 17.14 6.36
N ASN A 59 2.03 17.06 6.35
CA ASN A 59 1.29 16.64 7.55
C ASN A 59 1.71 15.24 7.99
N THR A 60 1.78 15.08 9.32
CA THR A 60 2.05 13.80 9.95
C THR A 60 0.75 13.07 10.23
N PHE A 61 0.73 11.78 9.95
CA PHE A 61 -0.36 10.86 10.29
C PHE A 61 0.02 9.96 11.47
N SER A 62 -0.93 9.15 11.92
CA SER A 62 -0.66 8.09 12.90
C SER A 62 0.35 7.09 12.37
N ASP A 63 1.10 6.47 13.28
CA ASP A 63 1.97 5.36 12.95
C ASP A 63 1.20 4.25 12.25
N ILE A 64 1.81 3.67 11.24
CA ILE A 64 1.23 2.59 10.45
C ILE A 64 1.99 1.30 10.75
N LYS A 65 1.26 0.21 11.00
CA LYS A 65 1.84 -1.13 11.00
C LYS A 65 1.36 -1.91 9.80
N VAL A 66 2.30 -2.59 9.16
CA VAL A 66 2.06 -3.48 8.03
C VAL A 66 2.58 -4.86 8.38
N LYS A 67 1.74 -5.88 8.19
CA LYS A 67 2.13 -7.28 8.29
C LYS A 67 2.00 -7.93 6.92
N LEU A 68 3.10 -8.47 6.44
CA LEU A 68 3.22 -9.21 5.19
C LEU A 68 3.50 -10.68 5.50
N THR A 69 2.70 -11.61 4.95
CA THR A 69 2.85 -13.04 5.20
C THR A 69 2.48 -13.88 3.99
N ASP A 70 2.84 -15.14 4.05
CA ASP A 70 2.44 -16.15 3.05
C ASP A 70 2.82 -15.73 1.62
N GLN A 71 3.97 -15.10 1.46
CA GLN A 71 4.48 -14.74 0.14
C GLN A 71 4.78 -16.00 -0.66
N ASP A 72 4.24 -16.04 -1.87
CA ASP A 72 4.49 -17.08 -2.86
C ASP A 72 4.96 -16.48 -4.17
N ASN A 73 6.25 -16.58 -4.45
CA ASN A 73 6.85 -16.03 -5.66
C ASN A 73 6.52 -16.84 -6.93
N THR A 74 5.85 -17.98 -6.82
CA THR A 74 5.41 -18.75 -8.00
C THR A 74 4.13 -18.17 -8.60
N ASN A 75 3.24 -17.64 -7.76
CA ASN A 75 2.01 -16.98 -8.16
C ASN A 75 2.02 -15.47 -7.88
N PHE A 76 3.13 -14.90 -7.36
CA PHE A 76 3.27 -13.49 -7.01
C PHE A 76 2.24 -12.99 -5.99
N GLY A 77 1.71 -13.88 -5.16
CA GLY A 77 0.76 -13.56 -4.10
C GLY A 77 1.46 -13.30 -2.76
N ILE A 78 0.80 -12.53 -1.92
CA ILE A 78 1.22 -12.24 -0.55
C ILE A 78 -0.01 -11.82 0.27
N LYS A 79 -0.04 -12.07 1.58
CA LYS A 79 -1.10 -11.52 2.43
C LYS A 79 -0.64 -10.20 3.05
N LEU A 80 -1.48 -9.19 2.94
CA LEU A 80 -1.29 -7.86 3.51
C LEU A 80 -2.33 -7.60 4.60
N TYR A 81 -1.84 -7.27 5.78
CA TYR A 81 -2.64 -6.75 6.89
C TYR A 81 -2.09 -5.40 7.30
N GLY A 82 -2.98 -4.46 7.64
CA GLY A 82 -2.61 -3.13 8.09
C GLY A 82 -3.27 -2.77 9.41
N LYS A 83 -2.60 -1.91 10.17
CA LYS A 83 -3.19 -1.14 11.26
C LYS A 83 -2.97 0.33 10.99
N LYS A 84 -4.07 1.08 10.99
CA LYS A 84 -4.09 2.52 10.65
C LYS A 84 -3.58 2.85 9.25
N LEU A 85 -3.64 1.87 8.35
CA LEU A 85 -3.33 2.06 6.94
C LEU A 85 -4.50 2.76 6.23
N LEU A 86 -5.73 2.26 6.44
CA LEU A 86 -7.00 2.89 6.05
C LEU A 86 -7.92 3.04 7.26
N GLY A 87 -8.03 1.99 8.07
CA GLY A 87 -8.83 1.91 9.29
C GLY A 87 -8.01 1.32 10.44
N GLU A 88 -8.68 0.96 11.53
CA GLU A 88 -8.01 0.36 12.70
C GLU A 88 -7.40 -1.00 12.37
N ASN A 89 -8.06 -1.78 11.49
CA ASN A 89 -7.56 -3.06 11.01
C ASN A 89 -7.96 -3.23 9.54
N ASP A 90 -6.97 -3.47 8.71
CA ASP A 90 -7.14 -3.64 7.27
C ASP A 90 -6.67 -5.02 6.85
N THR A 91 -7.41 -5.65 5.94
CA THR A 91 -7.04 -6.95 5.35
C THR A 91 -7.25 -6.89 3.84
N SER A 92 -6.24 -7.30 3.09
CA SER A 92 -6.35 -7.35 1.64
C SER A 92 -7.27 -8.47 1.17
N ILE A 93 -8.03 -8.19 0.10
CA ILE A 93 -8.90 -9.16 -0.58
C ILE A 93 -8.10 -9.92 -1.64
N VAL A 94 -7.33 -9.18 -2.41
CA VAL A 94 -6.44 -9.69 -3.46
C VAL A 94 -5.14 -8.91 -3.41
N THR A 95 -4.04 -9.56 -3.72
CA THR A 95 -2.70 -8.97 -3.67
C THR A 95 -1.85 -9.42 -4.85
N ALA A 96 -0.79 -8.64 -5.08
CA ALA A 96 0.30 -9.01 -5.96
C ALA A 96 1.60 -8.44 -5.41
N ILE A 97 2.73 -9.01 -5.81
CA ILE A 97 4.07 -8.50 -5.50
C ILE A 97 4.95 -8.49 -6.75
N SER A 98 5.75 -7.46 -6.89
CA SER A 98 6.81 -7.34 -7.89
C SER A 98 8.13 -6.93 -7.23
N GLY A 99 9.24 -7.12 -7.92
CA GLY A 99 10.53 -6.69 -7.44
C GLY A 99 11.70 -7.49 -7.99
N SER A 100 12.90 -7.03 -7.62
CA SER A 100 14.16 -7.69 -7.98
C SER A 100 15.25 -7.30 -6.97
N GLY A 101 16.11 -8.24 -6.62
CA GLY A 101 17.11 -8.04 -5.58
C GLY A 101 16.44 -7.79 -4.24
N ASN A 102 16.73 -6.66 -3.60
CA ASN A 102 16.11 -6.25 -2.35
C ASN A 102 14.93 -5.28 -2.55
N ASN A 103 14.67 -4.84 -3.77
CA ASN A 103 13.61 -3.88 -4.07
C ASN A 103 12.30 -4.60 -4.35
N PHE A 104 11.18 -4.06 -3.82
CA PHE A 104 9.88 -4.67 -4.01
C PHE A 104 8.76 -3.64 -4.03
N THR A 105 7.63 -4.04 -4.61
CA THR A 105 6.35 -3.34 -4.53
C THR A 105 5.25 -4.36 -4.28
N VAL A 106 4.48 -4.17 -3.20
CA VAL A 106 3.28 -4.95 -2.86
C VAL A 106 2.06 -4.14 -3.26
N TYR A 107 1.11 -4.80 -3.90
CA TYR A 107 -0.18 -4.25 -4.28
C TYR A 107 -1.27 -5.01 -3.52
N GLY A 108 -2.21 -4.28 -2.93
CA GLY A 108 -3.33 -4.89 -2.21
C GLY A 108 -4.64 -4.16 -2.48
N LYS A 109 -5.72 -4.92 -2.68
CA LYS A 109 -7.07 -4.40 -2.72
C LYS A 109 -7.70 -4.60 -1.36
N VAL A 110 -8.21 -3.53 -0.74
CA VAL A 110 -8.73 -3.53 0.62
C VAL A 110 -10.13 -2.93 0.64
N LYS A 111 -11.03 -3.56 1.37
CA LYS A 111 -12.36 -3.00 1.67
C LYS A 111 -12.29 -2.21 2.98
N ALA A 112 -12.50 -0.91 2.90
CA ALA A 112 -12.65 -0.03 4.05
C ALA A 112 -14.13 0.16 4.36
N SER A 113 -14.57 -0.10 5.59
CA SER A 113 -15.97 0.01 6.01
C SER A 113 -16.11 1.10 7.07
N ALA A 114 -16.98 2.08 6.81
CA ALA A 114 -17.36 3.11 7.80
C ALA A 114 -18.56 2.65 8.63
N THR A 115 -19.50 1.92 8.01
CA THR A 115 -20.65 1.29 8.64
C THR A 115 -20.86 -0.11 8.00
N PRO A 116 -21.76 -0.95 8.51
CA PRO A 116 -22.07 -2.24 7.86
C PRO A 116 -22.49 -2.13 6.40
N THR A 117 -23.09 -1.02 6.00
CA THR A 117 -23.60 -0.77 4.64
C THR A 117 -22.78 0.19 3.82
N ASN A 118 -21.97 1.07 4.46
CA ASN A 118 -21.16 2.06 3.79
C ASN A 118 -19.69 1.64 3.80
N TYR A 119 -19.17 1.34 2.62
CA TYR A 119 -17.78 0.93 2.40
C TYR A 119 -17.25 1.41 1.06
N ALA A 120 -15.96 1.50 0.94
CA ALA A 120 -15.26 1.75 -0.32
C ALA A 120 -14.17 0.71 -0.55
N ILE A 121 -13.76 0.55 -1.79
CA ILE A 121 -12.64 -0.32 -2.15
C ILE A 121 -11.44 0.58 -2.46
N PHE A 122 -10.36 0.29 -1.77
CA PHE A 122 -9.08 0.96 -1.97
C PHE A 122 -8.06 0.01 -2.57
N ALA A 123 -7.20 0.53 -3.42
CA ALA A 123 -5.93 -0.08 -3.71
C ALA A 123 -4.86 0.55 -2.80
N ILE A 124 -4.02 -0.31 -2.23
CA ILE A 124 -2.86 0.04 -1.42
C ILE A 124 -1.63 -0.42 -2.17
N VAL A 125 -0.63 0.43 -2.25
CA VAL A 125 0.67 0.09 -2.83
C VAL A 125 1.75 0.40 -1.80
N ILE A 126 2.54 -0.62 -1.44
CA ILE A 126 3.67 -0.48 -0.52
C ILE A 126 4.96 -0.74 -1.29
N SER A 127 5.91 0.16 -1.17
CA SER A 127 7.15 0.08 -1.93
C SER A 127 8.35 0.41 -1.05
N GLY A 128 9.48 -0.21 -1.33
CA GLY A 128 10.73 0.04 -0.65
C GLY A 128 11.82 -0.97 -0.94
N THR A 129 12.88 -0.90 -0.14
CA THR A 129 14.04 -1.80 -0.22
C THR A 129 14.15 -2.58 1.08
N LEU A 130 14.10 -3.90 1.01
CA LEU A 130 14.26 -4.77 2.20
C LEU A 130 15.69 -4.70 2.72
N SER A 131 15.83 -4.50 4.02
CA SER A 131 17.09 -4.54 4.76
C SER A 131 16.96 -5.43 6.00
N ALA A 132 18.07 -5.62 6.73
CA ALA A 132 18.06 -6.36 8.01
C ALA A 132 17.19 -5.67 9.07
N ASP A 133 17.09 -4.34 9.04
CA ASP A 133 16.40 -3.55 10.05
C ASP A 133 14.93 -3.25 9.70
N GLY A 134 14.52 -3.53 8.46
CA GLY A 134 13.17 -3.25 7.98
C GLY A 134 13.13 -2.85 6.51
N ILE A 135 12.18 -2.00 6.15
CA ILE A 135 12.00 -1.50 4.78
C ILE A 135 12.56 -0.08 4.69
N VAL A 136 13.69 0.06 3.99
CA VAL A 136 14.31 1.36 3.70
C VAL A 136 13.56 2.05 2.56
N ASN A 137 13.48 3.39 2.60
CA ASN A 137 12.72 4.20 1.67
C ASN A 137 11.25 3.77 1.56
N TYR A 138 10.66 3.40 2.70
CA TYR A 138 9.28 2.98 2.79
C TYR A 138 8.35 4.06 2.25
N GLN A 139 7.50 3.67 1.33
CA GLN A 139 6.39 4.44 0.83
C GLN A 139 5.13 3.57 0.86
N ASP A 140 3.99 4.16 1.23
CA ASP A 140 2.69 3.58 0.99
C ASP A 140 1.79 4.59 0.26
N ALA A 141 1.00 4.09 -0.66
CA ALA A 141 0.01 4.89 -1.36
C ALA A 141 -1.35 4.20 -1.26
N LEU A 142 -2.37 4.99 -1.06
CA LEU A 142 -3.75 4.55 -1.11
C LEU A 142 -4.51 5.35 -2.17
N ILE A 143 -5.41 4.67 -2.88
CA ILE A 143 -6.30 5.31 -3.85
C ILE A 143 -7.68 4.66 -3.77
N ASN A 144 -8.74 5.49 -3.70
CA ASN A 144 -10.11 4.99 -3.72
C ASN A 144 -10.46 4.57 -5.16
N ILE A 145 -10.70 3.28 -5.37
CA ILE A 145 -10.98 2.72 -6.70
C ILE A 145 -12.45 2.39 -6.93
N ASP A 146 -13.25 2.33 -5.87
CA ASP A 146 -14.71 2.18 -5.94
C ASP A 146 -15.36 2.79 -4.70
N ASN A 147 -16.09 3.89 -4.90
CA ASN A 147 -16.84 4.59 -3.85
C ASN A 147 -18.36 4.42 -3.98
N SER A 148 -18.83 3.47 -4.80
CA SER A 148 -20.25 3.28 -5.10
C SER A 148 -21.12 3.02 -3.86
N LYS A 149 -20.52 2.51 -2.78
CA LYS A 149 -21.14 2.28 -1.45
C LYS A 149 -20.56 3.17 -0.35
N GLY A 150 -19.65 4.10 -0.68
CA GLY A 150 -18.88 4.85 0.31
C GLY A 150 -19.57 6.12 0.81
N ALA A 151 -20.56 6.63 0.06
CA ALA A 151 -21.19 7.93 0.32
C ALA A 151 -20.13 9.04 0.54
N THR A 152 -20.23 9.82 1.61
CA THR A 152 -19.30 10.90 1.97
C THR A 152 -18.30 10.49 3.06
N TYR A 153 -18.25 9.21 3.42
CA TYR A 153 -17.37 8.71 4.49
C TYR A 153 -15.90 8.63 4.08
N PHE A 154 -15.64 8.52 2.78
CA PHE A 154 -14.30 8.31 2.24
C PHE A 154 -13.89 9.44 1.29
N ILE A 155 -12.60 9.52 1.01
CA ILE A 155 -12.09 10.42 -0.04
C ILE A 155 -12.75 10.06 -1.38
N PRO A 156 -12.94 11.00 -2.31
CA PRO A 156 -13.59 10.74 -3.59
C PRO A 156 -12.90 9.63 -4.39
N GLU A 157 -13.70 8.88 -5.16
CA GLU A 157 -13.17 7.89 -6.10
C GLU A 157 -12.16 8.50 -7.07
N GLY A 158 -11.07 7.78 -7.32
CA GLY A 158 -9.96 8.24 -8.15
C GLY A 158 -8.97 9.16 -7.45
N THR A 159 -9.24 9.56 -6.19
CA THR A 159 -8.29 10.34 -5.39
C THR A 159 -7.48 9.45 -4.46
N GLY A 160 -6.27 9.91 -4.11
CA GLY A 160 -5.37 9.13 -3.28
C GLY A 160 -4.34 9.97 -2.53
N ARG A 161 -3.62 9.30 -1.66
CA ARG A 161 -2.52 9.83 -0.85
C ARG A 161 -1.29 8.98 -1.01
N LEU A 162 -0.14 9.62 -1.05
CA LEU A 162 1.17 8.98 -0.96
C LEU A 162 1.81 9.40 0.36
N ILE A 163 2.18 8.42 1.14
CA ILE A 163 2.77 8.58 2.46
C ILE A 163 4.16 7.97 2.46
N LYS A 164 5.07 8.52 3.23
CA LYS A 164 6.39 7.95 3.48
C LYS A 164 6.66 7.81 4.96
N ASP A 165 7.58 6.95 5.32
CA ASP A 165 8.21 6.98 6.63
C ASP A 165 9.10 8.22 6.75
N GLY A 166 8.98 8.94 7.86
CA GLY A 166 9.66 10.23 8.05
C GLY A 166 11.16 10.12 8.25
N ASN A 167 11.64 8.98 8.77
CA ASN A 167 13.07 8.68 8.93
C ASN A 167 13.61 7.76 7.83
N ASN A 168 12.78 7.43 6.82
CA ASN A 168 13.06 6.55 5.68
C ASN A 168 13.26 5.07 6.03
N LEU A 169 12.82 4.61 7.21
CA LEU A 169 12.94 3.22 7.64
C LEU A 169 11.67 2.76 8.37
N ALA A 170 10.83 1.98 7.72
CA ALA A 170 9.80 1.22 8.43
C ALA A 170 10.46 0.02 9.12
N SER A 171 10.68 0.16 10.43
CA SER A 171 11.46 -0.80 11.22
C SER A 171 10.71 -2.12 11.43
N THR A 172 11.43 -3.24 11.48
CA THR A 172 10.85 -4.50 11.92
C THR A 172 10.34 -4.42 13.35
N THR A 173 9.21 -5.07 13.63
CA THR A 173 8.63 -5.18 14.97
C THR A 173 8.08 -6.57 15.21
N SER A 174 7.96 -6.99 16.48
CA SER A 174 7.40 -8.29 16.86
C SER A 174 5.91 -8.24 17.17
N PHE A 175 5.30 -7.06 17.22
CA PHE A 175 3.89 -6.86 17.58
C PHE A 175 3.09 -6.27 16.43
N PHE A 176 1.95 -6.92 16.16
CA PHE A 176 0.97 -6.44 15.16
C PHE A 176 -0.36 -6.07 15.82
#